data_52ce61d572baf01e116c4d53b1672990
#
_entry.id   52ce61d572baf01e116c4d53b1672990
#
_cell.length_a   1.000
_cell.length_b   1.000
_cell.length_c   1.000
_cell.angle_alpha   90.00
_cell.angle_beta   90.00
_cell.angle_gamma   90.00
#
_symmetry.space_group_name_H-M   'P 1'
#
loop_
_entity.id
_entity.type
_entity.pdbx_description
1 polymer ?
#
loop_
_entity_poly.entity_id
_entity_poly.type
_entity_poly.pdbx_seq_one_letter_code
_entity_poly.pdbx_strand_id
1 'polypeptide(L)'
;MSVKRLLDCTPSELARYTKAELLDAIAGSEGRVLACETIGLTPPLLVDVTNAEYAASLSADILLLNMFDVQHPVINALPKVPEVETVRELKRLSLIHI
;
A
#
# COMPACT_ATOMS: atom_id res chain seq x y z
N MET A 1 -26.18 2.09 2.79
CA MET A 1 -25.40 0.85 2.68
C MET A 1 -24.21 0.94 3.60
N SER A 2 -24.03 -0.04 4.46
CA SER A 2 -22.91 -0.02 5.40
C SER A 2 -21.62 -0.35 4.67
N VAL A 3 -20.56 0.35 5.04
CA VAL A 3 -19.22 0.11 4.51
C VAL A 3 -18.62 -1.09 5.25
N LYS A 4 -18.04 -2.04 4.54
CA LYS A 4 -17.32 -3.14 5.17
C LYS A 4 -16.11 -2.62 5.92
N ARG A 5 -15.75 -3.24 7.04
CA ARG A 5 -14.48 -2.93 7.70
C ARG A 5 -13.32 -3.25 6.76
N LEU A 6 -12.23 -2.52 6.89
CA LEU A 6 -11.08 -2.65 5.97
C LEU A 6 -10.56 -4.08 5.90
N LEU A 7 -10.54 -4.79 7.03
CA LEU A 7 -10.03 -6.16 7.12
C LEU A 7 -10.83 -7.17 6.30
N ASP A 8 -12.08 -6.85 5.94
CA ASP A 8 -12.95 -7.73 5.14
C ASP A 8 -12.98 -7.34 3.66
N CYS A 9 -12.28 -6.26 3.28
CA CYS A 9 -12.29 -5.77 1.91
C CYS A 9 -11.24 -6.44 1.05
N THR A 10 -11.60 -6.66 -0.22
CA THR A 10 -10.59 -6.99 -1.24
C THR A 10 -9.90 -5.71 -1.71
N PRO A 11 -8.71 -5.79 -2.32
CA PRO A 11 -8.06 -4.61 -2.90
C PRO A 11 -8.94 -3.87 -3.91
N SER A 12 -9.71 -4.59 -4.73
CA SER A 12 -10.60 -3.97 -5.71
C SER A 12 -11.76 -3.23 -5.06
N GLU A 13 -12.27 -3.71 -3.92
CA GLU A 13 -13.31 -2.99 -3.18
C GLU A 13 -12.75 -1.69 -2.59
N LEU A 14 -11.55 -1.76 -1.98
CA LEU A 14 -10.89 -0.58 -1.42
C LEU A 14 -10.60 0.48 -2.47
N ALA A 15 -10.23 0.07 -3.67
CA ALA A 15 -9.93 0.99 -4.77
C ALA A 15 -11.14 1.82 -5.20
N ARG A 16 -12.36 1.35 -4.92
CA ARG A 16 -13.60 2.05 -5.26
C ARG A 16 -14.13 2.95 -4.16
N TYR A 17 -13.56 2.86 -2.95
CA TYR A 17 -14.03 3.64 -1.83
C TYR A 17 -13.63 5.11 -1.97
N THR A 18 -14.55 6.00 -1.59
CA THR A 18 -14.23 7.40 -1.39
C THR A 18 -13.40 7.56 -0.12
N LYS A 19 -12.85 8.76 0.10
CA LYS A 19 -12.11 9.05 1.33
C LYS A 19 -12.97 8.77 2.58
N ALA A 20 -14.23 9.21 2.56
CA ALA A 20 -15.14 9.01 3.69
C ALA A 20 -15.41 7.53 3.93
N GLU A 21 -15.65 6.77 2.86
CA GLU A 21 -15.87 5.32 2.97
C GLU A 21 -14.63 4.59 3.48
N LEU A 22 -13.44 5.00 3.03
CA LEU A 22 -12.19 4.41 3.51
C LEU A 22 -11.99 4.67 5.00
N LEU A 23 -12.26 5.89 5.47
CA LEU A 23 -12.17 6.22 6.90
C LEU A 23 -13.16 5.40 7.72
N ASP A 24 -14.38 5.20 7.22
CA ASP A 24 -15.39 4.37 7.89
C ASP A 24 -14.95 2.91 7.94
N ALA A 25 -14.34 2.41 6.89
CA ALA A 25 -13.81 1.04 6.84
C ALA A 25 -12.70 0.83 7.87
N ILE A 26 -11.81 1.80 8.02
CA ILE A 26 -10.75 1.76 9.02
C ILE A 26 -11.34 1.80 10.43
N ALA A 27 -12.27 2.73 10.69
CA ALA A 27 -12.93 2.83 11.99
C ALA A 27 -13.69 1.55 12.35
N GLY A 28 -14.35 0.93 11.37
CA GLY A 28 -15.07 -0.33 11.57
C GLY A 28 -14.17 -1.51 11.91
N SER A 29 -12.86 -1.40 11.66
CA SER A 29 -11.88 -2.42 12.02
C SER A 29 -11.45 -2.36 13.50
N GLU A 30 -11.93 -1.37 14.24
CA GLU A 30 -11.73 -1.25 15.70
C GLU A 30 -10.27 -1.29 16.14
N GLY A 31 -9.39 -0.59 15.44
CA GLY A 31 -7.98 -0.48 15.77
C GLY A 31 -7.13 -1.68 15.36
N ARG A 32 -7.67 -2.60 14.57
CA ARG A 32 -6.93 -3.79 14.11
C ARG A 32 -6.26 -3.62 12.74
N VAL A 33 -6.33 -2.42 12.17
CA VAL A 33 -5.60 -2.11 10.92
C VAL A 33 -4.13 -1.87 11.24
N LEU A 34 -3.25 -2.53 10.52
CA LEU A 34 -1.81 -2.39 10.67
C LEU A 34 -1.24 -1.57 9.52
N ALA A 35 -0.68 -0.40 9.83
CA ALA A 35 0.07 0.40 8.88
C ALA A 35 1.56 0.15 9.07
N CYS A 36 2.28 -0.08 7.98
CA CYS A 36 3.72 -0.34 8.01
C CYS A 36 4.43 0.72 7.14
N GLU A 37 5.42 1.37 7.74
CA GLU A 37 6.25 2.34 7.03
C GLU A 37 7.45 1.65 6.40
N THR A 38 7.72 1.97 5.13
CA THR A 38 8.91 1.52 4.43
C THR A 38 9.59 2.69 3.74
N ILE A 39 10.89 2.57 3.47
CA ILE A 39 11.68 3.60 2.81
C ILE A 39 11.98 3.14 1.38
N GLY A 40 11.43 3.84 0.39
CA GLY A 40 11.56 3.45 -1.01
C GLY A 40 12.99 3.48 -1.53
N LEU A 41 13.82 4.38 -1.02
CA LEU A 41 15.23 4.55 -1.45
C LEU A 41 16.19 3.58 -0.79
N THR A 42 15.77 2.84 0.23
CA THR A 42 16.63 1.87 0.93
C THR A 42 16.74 0.60 0.09
N PRO A 43 17.94 -0.02 0.00
CA PRO A 43 18.07 -1.32 -0.65
C PRO A 43 17.15 -2.34 0.00
N PRO A 44 16.41 -3.14 -0.80
CA PRO A 44 15.44 -4.07 -0.25
C PRO A 44 16.11 -5.23 0.49
N LEU A 45 15.49 -5.62 1.60
CA LEU A 45 15.99 -6.71 2.43
C LEU A 45 16.08 -8.03 1.66
N LEU A 46 15.12 -8.27 0.77
CA LEU A 46 15.04 -9.50 -0.03
C LEU A 46 15.61 -9.33 -1.45
N VAL A 47 16.35 -8.27 -1.73
CA VAL A 47 17.06 -7.99 -2.98
C VAL A 47 16.14 -7.72 -4.17
N ASP A 48 15.30 -8.67 -4.56
CA ASP A 48 14.48 -8.59 -5.79
C ASP A 48 13.03 -8.21 -5.52
N VAL A 49 12.65 -8.07 -4.27
CA VAL A 49 11.28 -7.72 -3.86
C VAL A 49 11.34 -6.44 -3.05
N THR A 50 10.47 -5.46 -3.36
CA THR A 50 10.45 -4.20 -2.62
C THR A 50 10.14 -4.46 -1.14
N ASN A 51 10.62 -3.58 -0.25
CA ASN A 51 10.30 -3.69 1.17
C ASN A 51 8.78 -3.53 1.42
N ALA A 52 8.10 -2.72 0.59
CA ALA A 52 6.65 -2.56 0.68
C ALA A 52 5.91 -3.87 0.38
N GLU A 53 6.32 -4.58 -0.69
CA GLU A 53 5.74 -5.89 -1.01
C GLU A 53 6.00 -6.90 0.10
N TYR A 54 7.20 -6.86 0.67
CA TYR A 54 7.56 -7.73 1.79
C TYR A 54 6.66 -7.47 2.99
N ALA A 55 6.48 -6.19 3.37
CA ALA A 55 5.58 -5.81 4.46
C ALA A 55 4.14 -6.26 4.19
N ALA A 56 3.67 -6.08 2.95
CA ALA A 56 2.33 -6.52 2.54
C ALA A 56 2.17 -8.04 2.70
N SER A 57 3.19 -8.81 2.32
CA SER A 57 3.16 -10.27 2.44
C SER A 57 3.10 -10.74 3.89
N LEU A 58 3.53 -9.90 4.83
CA LEU A 58 3.48 -10.17 6.27
C LEU A 58 2.24 -9.57 6.94
N SER A 59 1.20 -9.28 6.15
CA SER A 59 -0.13 -8.86 6.61
C SER A 59 -0.26 -7.39 6.99
N ALA A 60 0.58 -6.51 6.48
CA ALA A 60 0.33 -5.07 6.59
C ALA A 60 -0.92 -4.72 5.78
N ASP A 61 -1.78 -3.88 6.34
CA ASP A 61 -3.03 -3.46 5.69
C ASP A 61 -2.87 -2.17 4.91
N ILE A 62 -1.99 -1.30 5.37
CA ILE A 62 -1.69 -0.01 4.74
C ILE A 62 -0.17 0.15 4.69
N LEU A 63 0.34 0.61 3.55
CA LEU A 63 1.75 0.91 3.39
C LEU A 63 1.98 2.42 3.42
N LEU A 64 2.93 2.86 4.26
CA LEU A 64 3.39 4.24 4.30
C LEU A 64 4.74 4.31 3.61
N LEU A 65 4.85 5.14 2.58
CA LEU A 65 6.09 5.30 1.83
C LEU A 65 6.84 6.53 2.36
N ASN A 66 7.91 6.28 3.09
CA ASN A 66 8.78 7.35 3.59
C ASN A 66 9.91 7.63 2.59
N MET A 67 10.43 8.85 2.61
CA MET A 67 11.48 9.32 1.70
C MET A 67 11.11 9.03 0.24
N PHE A 68 9.87 9.33 -0.10
CA PHE A 68 9.30 9.11 -1.42
C PHE A 68 8.95 10.46 -2.05
N ASP A 69 9.62 10.79 -3.15
CA ASP A 69 9.36 12.03 -3.90
C ASP A 69 8.24 11.78 -4.90
N VAL A 70 7.08 12.42 -4.71
CA VAL A 70 5.94 12.25 -5.60
C VAL A 70 6.16 12.81 -7.00
N GLN A 71 7.12 13.72 -7.16
CA GLN A 71 7.47 14.28 -8.46
C GLN A 71 8.46 13.41 -9.24
N HIS A 72 9.34 12.73 -8.51
CA HIS A 72 10.34 11.81 -9.07
C HIS A 72 10.33 10.50 -8.28
N PRO A 73 9.25 9.72 -8.42
CA PRO A 73 9.06 8.52 -7.61
C PRO A 73 10.08 7.43 -7.95
N VAL A 74 10.79 6.97 -6.92
CA VAL A 74 11.76 5.88 -7.02
C VAL A 74 11.53 4.91 -5.87
N ILE A 75 11.39 3.63 -6.19
CA ILE A 75 11.30 2.55 -5.22
C ILE A 75 12.29 1.48 -5.66
N ASN A 76 13.26 1.17 -4.81
CA ASN A 76 14.25 0.14 -5.11
C ASN A 76 13.60 -1.24 -5.29
N ALA A 77 14.04 -1.95 -6.31
CA ALA A 77 13.57 -3.29 -6.70
C ALA A 77 12.19 -3.32 -7.36
N LEU A 78 11.52 -2.17 -7.53
CA LEU A 78 10.28 -2.14 -8.29
C LEU A 78 10.60 -2.38 -9.77
N PRO A 79 9.79 -3.19 -10.49
CA PRO A 79 9.94 -3.32 -11.94
C PRO A 79 9.90 -1.97 -12.64
N LYS A 80 10.66 -1.84 -13.71
CA LYS A 80 10.82 -0.58 -14.42
C LYS A 80 9.51 -0.21 -15.12
N VAL A 81 8.90 0.90 -14.70
CA VAL A 81 7.68 1.45 -15.29
C VAL A 81 7.84 2.96 -15.42
N PRO A 82 7.02 3.65 -16.25
CA PRO A 82 7.03 5.12 -16.25
C PRO A 82 6.79 5.67 -14.85
N GLU A 83 7.46 6.78 -14.51
CA GLU A 83 7.39 7.36 -13.15
C GLU A 83 5.96 7.56 -12.66
N VAL A 84 5.07 8.01 -13.53
CA VAL A 84 3.67 8.27 -13.19
C VAL A 84 2.91 7.01 -12.75
N GLU A 85 3.44 5.83 -13.04
CA GLU A 85 2.82 4.54 -12.71
C GLU A 85 3.47 3.84 -11.51
N THR A 86 4.46 4.47 -10.88
CA THR A 86 5.22 3.84 -9.79
C THR A 86 4.33 3.35 -8.65
N VAL A 87 3.47 4.21 -8.12
CA VAL A 87 2.57 3.84 -7.01
C VAL A 87 1.55 2.80 -7.46
N ARG A 88 1.02 2.95 -8.68
CA ARG A 88 0.07 1.98 -9.24
C ARG A 88 0.69 0.59 -9.36
N GLU A 89 1.93 0.52 -9.85
CA GLU A 89 2.64 -0.75 -9.97
C GLU A 89 2.89 -1.38 -8.61
N LEU A 90 3.30 -0.58 -7.62
CA LEU A 90 3.50 -1.07 -6.28
C LEU A 90 2.21 -1.62 -5.67
N LYS A 91 1.09 -0.94 -5.87
CA LYS A 91 -0.23 -1.42 -5.43
C LYS A 91 -0.59 -2.74 -6.08
N ARG A 92 -0.34 -2.86 -7.38
CA ARG A 92 -0.63 -4.07 -8.13
C ARG A 92 0.14 -5.26 -7.59
N LEU A 93 1.42 -5.08 -7.32
CA LEU A 93 2.29 -6.15 -6.83
C LEU A 93 2.01 -6.50 -5.36
N SER A 94 1.64 -5.52 -4.56
CA SER A 94 1.43 -5.71 -3.12
C SER A 94 0.03 -6.21 -2.79
N LEU A 95 -0.94 -6.02 -3.69
CA LEU A 95 -2.35 -6.35 -3.46
C LEU A 95 -2.89 -5.68 -2.19
N ILE A 96 -2.51 -4.42 -1.96
CA ILE A 96 -2.78 -3.72 -0.71
C ILE A 96 -3.06 -2.25 -1.00
N HIS A 97 -3.63 -1.54 -0.03
CA HIS A 97 -3.85 -0.11 -0.12
C HIS A 97 -2.62 0.66 0.37
N ILE A 98 -2.28 1.75 -0.34
CA ILE A 98 -1.14 2.61 -0.01
C ILE A 98 -1.64 4.01 0.32
#